data_0c57b7ffbf8bcff42d24d28c29f40012
#
_entry.id   0c57b7ffbf8bcff42d24d28c29f40012
#
_cell.length_a   1.000
_cell.length_b   1.000
_cell.length_c   1.000
_cell.angle_alpha   90.00
_cell.angle_beta   90.00
_cell.angle_gamma   90.00
#
_symmetry.space_group_name_H-M   'P 1'
#
loop_
_entity.id
_entity.type
_entity.pdbx_description
1 polymer ?
#
loop_
_entity_poly.entity_id
_entity_poly.type
_entity_poly.pdbx_seq_one_letter_code
_entity_poly.pdbx_strand_id
1 'polypeptide(L)'
;MKISRRNFLKGSATTLFLAGFNFPVLANTTKKKNLVVIMLRGGMDGLCAVPIIGDKNFEKRRKDLILDEIIKLNSDFALHPKLKNFHNLWQNNLGAIVHATNIPYTKRSHFDGQNLMETGGHIPYAIKTGWLGRGMKLGELKGDGLALSLPMPLLLRGIPSNDNFYPSKKRLPRTELLQLLKSCLLYTSPSPRDRG
;
A
#
# COMPACT_ATOMS: atom_id res chain seq x y z
N MET A 1 27.97 34.60 14.01
CA MET A 1 26.61 34.21 13.57
C MET A 1 25.73 33.98 14.80
N LYS A 2 24.82 34.88 15.14
CA LYS A 2 23.98 34.76 16.36
C LYS A 2 22.80 33.87 16.04
N ILE A 3 22.77 32.64 16.57
CA ILE A 3 21.64 31.72 16.47
C ILE A 3 20.54 32.27 17.40
N SER A 4 19.35 32.54 16.87
CA SER A 4 18.24 33.00 17.71
C SER A 4 17.71 31.85 18.56
N ARG A 5 17.23 32.11 19.79
CA ARG A 5 16.65 31.13 20.71
C ARG A 5 15.54 30.30 20.04
N ARG A 6 14.77 30.94 19.16
CA ARG A 6 13.67 30.28 18.42
C ARG A 6 14.20 29.24 17.41
N ASN A 7 15.30 29.52 16.72
CA ASN A 7 15.91 28.57 15.77
C ASN A 7 16.63 27.43 16.50
N PHE A 8 17.19 27.70 17.67
CA PHE A 8 17.74 26.66 18.53
C PHE A 8 16.66 25.71 19.03
N LEU A 9 15.54 26.23 19.53
CA LEU A 9 14.41 25.36 19.97
C LEU A 9 13.78 24.55 18.84
N LYS A 10 13.67 25.13 17.65
CA LYS A 10 13.18 24.37 16.47
C LYS A 10 14.15 23.25 16.08
N GLY A 11 15.46 23.51 16.08
CA GLY A 11 16.47 22.50 15.80
C GLY A 11 16.52 21.40 16.86
N SER A 12 16.41 21.77 18.14
CA SER A 12 16.40 20.80 19.25
C SER A 12 15.13 19.92 19.25
N ALA A 13 13.96 20.49 18.95
CA ALA A 13 12.72 19.73 18.85
C ALA A 13 12.78 18.73 17.70
N THR A 14 13.34 19.10 16.55
CA THR A 14 13.51 18.20 15.42
C THR A 14 14.48 17.07 15.73
N THR A 15 15.56 17.35 16.46
CA THR A 15 16.57 16.34 16.84
C THR A 15 16.01 15.36 17.88
N LEU A 16 15.24 15.84 18.87
CA LEU A 16 14.56 15.02 19.86
C LEU A 16 13.47 14.13 19.22
N PHE A 17 12.74 14.69 18.25
CA PHE A 17 11.72 13.94 17.51
C PHE A 17 12.35 12.81 16.68
N LEU A 18 13.48 13.06 16.03
CA LEU A 18 14.22 12.03 15.28
C LEU A 18 14.92 10.99 16.18
N ALA A 19 15.36 11.38 17.38
CA ALA A 19 15.99 10.47 18.33
C ALA A 19 14.98 9.58 19.08
N GLY A 20 13.73 10.01 19.21
CA GLY A 20 12.65 9.23 19.83
C GLY A 20 12.05 8.15 18.91
N PHE A 21 12.24 8.26 17.62
CA PHE A 21 11.89 7.22 16.67
C PHE A 21 13.14 6.39 16.38
N ASN A 22 13.20 5.18 16.91
CA ASN A 22 14.09 4.15 16.40
C ASN A 22 13.64 3.79 14.98
N PHE A 23 13.89 4.68 14.01
CA PHE A 23 13.92 4.24 12.62
C PHE A 23 15.05 3.23 12.57
N PRO A 24 14.80 1.95 12.23
CA PRO A 24 15.89 1.07 11.92
C PRO A 24 16.65 1.76 10.79
N VAL A 25 17.81 2.31 11.12
CA VAL A 25 18.76 2.76 10.11
C VAL A 25 18.88 1.57 9.16
N LEU A 26 18.47 1.77 7.91
CA LEU A 26 18.59 0.74 6.88
C LEU A 26 20.08 0.52 6.63
N ALA A 27 20.74 -0.12 7.62
CA ALA A 27 22.10 -0.59 7.50
C ALA A 27 22.09 -1.51 6.27
N ASN A 28 22.99 -1.22 5.39
CA ASN A 28 23.25 -1.84 4.10
C ASN A 28 23.37 -3.37 4.22
N THR A 29 22.25 -4.04 4.44
CA THR A 29 22.18 -5.48 4.40
C THR A 29 21.86 -5.88 2.99
N THR A 30 22.73 -6.65 2.37
CA THR A 30 22.62 -7.23 1.03
C THR A 30 21.38 -8.13 0.81
N LYS A 31 20.55 -8.29 1.84
CA LYS A 31 19.26 -9.01 1.74
C LYS A 31 18.25 -8.16 0.98
N LYS A 32 17.82 -8.65 -0.16
CA LYS A 32 16.69 -8.06 -0.92
C LYS A 32 15.48 -7.99 0.00
N LYS A 33 14.91 -6.78 0.17
CA LYS A 33 13.67 -6.56 0.92
C LYS A 33 12.52 -6.43 -0.05
N ASN A 34 11.42 -7.11 0.24
CA ASN A 34 10.20 -7.00 -0.55
C ASN A 34 9.18 -6.15 0.22
N LEU A 35 8.55 -5.21 -0.48
CA LEU A 35 7.38 -4.49 0.01
C LEU A 35 6.14 -5.11 -0.63
N VAL A 36 5.22 -5.61 0.19
CA VAL A 36 3.92 -6.12 -0.28
C VAL A 36 2.84 -5.13 0.15
N VAL A 37 2.11 -4.59 -0.80
CA VAL A 37 0.97 -3.71 -0.55
C VAL A 37 -0.32 -4.46 -0.89
N ILE A 38 -1.19 -4.64 0.09
CA ILE A 38 -2.48 -5.29 -0.08
C ILE A 38 -3.59 -4.23 -0.02
N MET A 39 -4.23 -3.98 -1.14
CA MET A 39 -5.33 -3.03 -1.26
C MET A 39 -6.68 -3.74 -1.12
N LEU A 40 -7.37 -3.52 -0.02
CA LEU A 40 -8.68 -4.12 0.25
C LEU A 40 -9.79 -3.26 -0.34
N ARG A 41 -10.12 -3.48 -1.60
CA ARG A 41 -11.10 -2.68 -2.35
C ARG A 41 -12.55 -3.03 -2.04
N GLY A 42 -12.81 -4.10 -1.32
CA GLY A 42 -14.15 -4.63 -1.03
C GLY A 42 -14.92 -3.88 0.05
N GLY A 43 -14.40 -2.76 0.56
CA GLY A 43 -15.09 -1.95 1.56
C GLY A 43 -14.96 -2.52 2.98
N MET A 44 -13.78 -2.97 3.38
CA MET A 44 -13.52 -3.34 4.77
C MET A 44 -13.73 -2.12 5.68
N ASP A 45 -14.63 -2.24 6.65
CA ASP A 45 -14.84 -1.23 7.69
C ASP A 45 -13.72 -1.32 8.74
N GLY A 46 -12.90 -0.26 8.83
CA GLY A 46 -11.80 -0.20 9.79
C GLY A 46 -12.23 -0.31 11.23
N LEU A 47 -13.39 0.24 11.60
CA LEU A 47 -13.92 0.16 12.95
C LEU A 47 -14.53 -1.22 13.27
N CYS A 48 -14.91 -2.00 12.27
CA CYS A 48 -15.29 -3.39 12.45
C CYS A 48 -14.05 -4.29 12.56
N ALA A 49 -13.01 -4.00 11.75
CA ALA A 49 -11.76 -4.74 11.80
C ALA A 49 -10.99 -4.52 13.12
N VAL A 50 -11.01 -3.27 13.62
CA VAL A 50 -10.33 -2.85 14.85
C VAL A 50 -11.28 -1.99 15.69
N PRO A 51 -12.22 -2.61 16.40
CA PRO A 51 -13.19 -1.89 17.22
C PRO A 51 -12.54 -1.19 18.41
N ILE A 52 -13.13 -0.06 18.80
CA ILE A 52 -12.76 0.69 19.99
C ILE A 52 -13.55 0.11 21.17
N ILE A 53 -12.86 -0.35 22.20
CA ILE A 53 -13.48 -0.98 23.37
C ILE A 53 -13.79 0.09 24.42
N GLY A 54 -15.02 0.06 24.97
CA GLY A 54 -15.39 0.95 26.07
C GLY A 54 -15.68 2.39 25.69
N ASP A 55 -15.71 2.72 24.39
CA ASP A 55 -16.21 4.01 23.92
C ASP A 55 -17.74 4.00 23.80
N LYS A 56 -18.39 4.72 24.71
CA LYS A 56 -19.86 4.83 24.74
C LYS A 56 -20.45 5.40 23.45
N ASN A 57 -19.75 6.27 22.74
CA ASN A 57 -20.19 6.81 21.45
C ASN A 57 -20.10 5.76 20.35
N PHE A 58 -19.05 4.94 20.35
CA PHE A 58 -18.91 3.82 19.44
C PHE A 58 -20.04 2.82 19.65
N GLU A 59 -20.27 2.38 20.90
CA GLU A 59 -21.33 1.46 21.25
C GLU A 59 -22.72 1.99 20.86
N LYS A 60 -23.02 3.25 21.17
CA LYS A 60 -24.31 3.88 20.84
C LYS A 60 -24.56 3.98 19.34
N ARG A 61 -23.54 4.30 18.56
CA ARG A 61 -23.66 4.57 17.12
C ARG A 61 -23.55 3.32 16.24
N ARG A 62 -22.97 2.26 16.77
CA ARG A 62 -22.68 1.02 16.04
C ARG A 62 -23.23 -0.23 16.71
N LYS A 63 -24.22 -0.11 17.53
CA LYS A 63 -24.84 -1.17 18.33
C LYS A 63 -25.02 -2.49 17.55
N ASP A 64 -25.57 -2.41 16.34
CA ASP A 64 -25.88 -3.58 15.51
C ASP A 64 -24.66 -4.15 14.74
N LEU A 65 -23.50 -3.49 14.85
CA LEU A 65 -22.25 -3.87 14.19
C LEU A 65 -21.16 -4.29 15.18
N ILE A 66 -21.46 -4.26 16.47
CA ILE A 66 -20.55 -4.70 17.53
C ILE A 66 -20.54 -6.23 17.53
N LEU A 67 -19.34 -6.79 17.55
CA LEU A 67 -19.16 -8.25 17.57
C LEU A 67 -19.18 -8.76 19.02
N ASP A 68 -19.85 -9.87 19.25
CA ASP A 68 -19.86 -10.56 20.55
C ASP A 68 -18.48 -11.10 20.93
N GLU A 69 -17.73 -11.57 19.93
CA GLU A 69 -16.38 -12.07 20.11
C GLU A 69 -15.36 -11.07 19.54
N ILE A 70 -14.35 -10.74 20.33
CA ILE A 70 -13.27 -9.84 19.93
C ILE A 70 -11.93 -10.35 20.50
N ILE A 71 -10.84 -10.02 19.83
CA ILE A 71 -9.49 -10.29 20.31
C ILE A 71 -8.91 -8.99 20.87
N LYS A 72 -8.74 -8.87 22.18
CA LYS A 72 -8.18 -7.66 22.80
C LYS A 72 -6.74 -7.41 22.39
N LEU A 73 -6.43 -6.17 22.01
CA LEU A 73 -5.06 -5.69 21.74
C LEU A 73 -4.49 -4.97 22.97
N ASN A 74 -5.28 -4.08 23.55
CA ASN A 74 -4.95 -3.30 24.73
C ASN A 74 -6.25 -2.89 25.46
N SER A 75 -6.19 -1.86 26.31
CA SER A 75 -7.36 -1.31 27.03
C SER A 75 -8.42 -0.72 26.09
N ASP A 76 -8.01 -0.14 24.97
CA ASP A 76 -8.87 0.71 24.15
C ASP A 76 -9.26 0.08 22.82
N PHE A 77 -8.51 -0.92 22.35
CA PHE A 77 -8.70 -1.51 21.01
C PHE A 77 -8.74 -3.03 21.05
N ALA A 78 -9.50 -3.58 20.12
CA ALA A 78 -9.55 -5.01 19.85
C ALA A 78 -9.46 -5.30 18.35
N LEU A 79 -9.37 -6.56 17.99
CA LEU A 79 -9.41 -7.05 16.62
C LEU A 79 -10.66 -7.87 16.37
N HIS A 80 -11.12 -7.81 15.14
CA HIS A 80 -12.10 -8.76 14.62
C HIS A 80 -11.56 -10.20 14.74
N PRO A 81 -12.38 -11.20 15.11
CA PRO A 81 -11.92 -12.59 15.33
C PRO A 81 -11.21 -13.22 14.12
N LYS A 82 -11.57 -12.81 12.91
CA LYS A 82 -10.92 -13.29 11.68
C LYS A 82 -9.47 -12.77 11.51
N LEU A 83 -9.03 -11.79 12.31
CA LEU A 83 -7.68 -11.24 12.27
C LEU A 83 -6.72 -11.89 13.28
N LYS A 84 -7.00 -13.10 13.74
CA LYS A 84 -6.16 -13.83 14.71
C LYS A 84 -4.68 -13.95 14.28
N ASN A 85 -4.42 -14.11 12.98
CA ASN A 85 -3.04 -14.19 12.47
C ASN A 85 -2.32 -12.84 12.60
N PHE A 86 -3.05 -11.73 12.43
CA PHE A 86 -2.49 -10.39 12.67
C PHE A 86 -2.23 -10.17 14.17
N HIS A 87 -3.08 -10.71 15.05
CA HIS A 87 -2.82 -10.67 16.49
C HIS A 87 -1.49 -11.32 16.86
N ASN A 88 -1.13 -12.45 16.24
CA ASN A 88 0.16 -13.08 16.46
C ASN A 88 1.33 -12.16 16.03
N LEU A 89 1.18 -11.42 14.94
CA LEU A 89 2.19 -10.42 14.53
C LEU A 89 2.26 -9.27 15.53
N TRP A 90 1.12 -8.80 16.01
CA TRP A 90 1.05 -7.76 17.03
C TRP A 90 1.77 -8.17 18.33
N GLN A 91 1.52 -9.36 18.85
CA GLN A 91 2.15 -9.88 20.05
C GLN A 91 3.68 -9.99 19.92
N ASN A 92 4.18 -10.23 18.72
CA ASN A 92 5.62 -10.30 18.42
C ASN A 92 6.23 -8.95 18.02
N ASN A 93 5.53 -7.83 18.18
CA ASN A 93 5.94 -6.49 17.76
C ASN A 93 6.30 -6.39 16.25
N LEU A 94 5.67 -7.23 15.44
CA LEU A 94 5.83 -7.27 13.97
C LEU A 94 4.63 -6.64 13.24
N GLY A 95 3.61 -6.22 13.97
CA GLY A 95 2.40 -5.60 13.44
C GLY A 95 2.16 -4.22 14.04
N ALA A 96 1.62 -3.29 13.25
CA ALA A 96 1.17 -1.99 13.70
C ALA A 96 -0.17 -1.63 13.06
N ILE A 97 -0.96 -0.82 13.76
CA ILE A 97 -2.25 -0.33 13.29
C ILE A 97 -2.24 1.19 13.34
N VAL A 98 -2.68 1.82 12.27
CA VAL A 98 -2.82 3.28 12.21
C VAL A 98 -4.30 3.61 12.12
N HIS A 99 -4.83 4.20 13.19
CA HIS A 99 -6.23 4.60 13.29
C HIS A 99 -6.49 5.98 12.72
N ALA A 100 -7.77 6.29 12.50
CA ALA A 100 -8.26 7.61 12.06
C ALA A 100 -7.58 8.11 10.78
N THR A 101 -7.21 7.21 9.89
CA THR A 101 -6.67 7.54 8.57
C THR A 101 -7.78 7.51 7.52
N ASN A 102 -7.80 8.51 6.65
CA ASN A 102 -8.71 8.59 5.53
C ASN A 102 -8.06 9.28 4.32
N ILE A 103 -8.70 9.12 3.18
CA ILE A 103 -8.39 9.93 2.00
C ILE A 103 -9.17 11.26 2.05
N PRO A 104 -8.68 12.35 1.41
CA PRO A 104 -9.35 13.64 1.39
C PRO A 104 -10.56 13.62 0.44
N TYR A 105 -11.55 12.77 0.73
CA TYR A 105 -12.71 12.56 -0.12
C TYR A 105 -13.97 12.37 0.73
N THR A 106 -14.95 13.23 0.53
CA THR A 106 -16.20 13.27 1.32
C THR A 106 -17.44 12.89 0.53
N LYS A 107 -17.30 12.66 -0.79
CA LYS A 107 -18.43 12.23 -1.64
C LYS A 107 -18.63 10.72 -1.57
N ARG A 108 -19.69 10.22 -2.20
CA ARG A 108 -20.09 8.81 -2.10
C ARG A 108 -19.64 7.91 -3.26
N SER A 109 -18.81 8.41 -4.18
CA SER A 109 -18.33 7.60 -5.29
C SER A 109 -17.21 6.66 -4.83
N HIS A 110 -17.47 5.39 -4.84
CA HIS A 110 -16.49 4.35 -4.51
C HIS A 110 -15.27 4.37 -5.45
N PHE A 111 -15.50 4.58 -6.75
CA PHE A 111 -14.41 4.61 -7.74
C PHE A 111 -13.53 5.84 -7.60
N ASP A 112 -14.10 7.00 -7.29
CA ASP A 112 -13.33 8.21 -7.04
C ASP A 112 -12.45 8.05 -5.79
N GLY A 113 -13.02 7.45 -4.74
CA GLY A 113 -12.27 7.14 -3.52
C GLY A 113 -11.10 6.19 -3.78
N GLN A 114 -11.31 5.12 -4.54
CA GLN A 114 -10.24 4.21 -4.95
C GLN A 114 -9.16 4.92 -5.78
N ASN A 115 -9.57 5.77 -6.72
CA ASN A 115 -8.63 6.54 -7.53
C ASN A 115 -7.72 7.41 -6.65
N LEU A 116 -8.29 8.14 -5.70
CA LEU A 116 -7.53 8.98 -4.78
C LEU A 116 -6.63 8.16 -3.86
N MET A 117 -7.09 7.01 -3.38
CA MET A 117 -6.29 6.11 -2.55
C MET A 117 -5.07 5.59 -3.30
N GLU A 118 -5.18 5.28 -4.58
CA GLU A 118 -4.09 4.77 -5.41
C GLU A 118 -3.17 5.89 -5.93
N THR A 119 -3.71 7.08 -6.17
CA THR A 119 -2.91 8.22 -6.66
C THR A 119 -2.28 9.06 -5.56
N GLY A 120 -2.89 9.08 -4.36
CA GLY A 120 -2.52 10.04 -3.31
C GLY A 120 -2.87 11.49 -3.67
N GLY A 121 -3.79 11.71 -4.62
CA GLY A 121 -4.24 13.03 -5.05
C GLY A 121 -5.41 13.56 -4.25
N HIS A 122 -5.87 14.77 -4.61
CA HIS A 122 -7.02 15.44 -3.99
C HIS A 122 -8.24 15.52 -4.93
N ILE A 123 -8.00 15.42 -6.24
CA ILE A 123 -9.05 15.50 -7.27
C ILE A 123 -9.06 14.16 -8.02
N PRO A 124 -10.22 13.46 -8.09
CA PRO A 124 -10.32 12.20 -8.82
C PRO A 124 -9.87 12.34 -10.26
N TYR A 125 -9.10 11.36 -10.72
CA TYR A 125 -8.60 11.23 -12.10
C TYR A 125 -7.65 12.33 -12.61
N ALA A 126 -7.30 13.32 -11.78
CA ALA A 126 -6.32 14.36 -12.15
C ALA A 126 -4.91 13.78 -12.30
N ILE A 127 -4.54 12.82 -11.46
CA ILE A 127 -3.23 12.17 -11.50
C ILE A 127 -3.36 10.80 -12.18
N LYS A 128 -2.51 10.54 -13.16
CA LYS A 128 -2.52 9.28 -13.95
C LYS A 128 -1.51 8.23 -13.45
N THR A 129 -0.73 8.58 -12.45
CA THR A 129 0.30 7.71 -11.84
C THR A 129 -0.04 7.42 -10.38
N GLY A 130 0.39 6.26 -9.88
CA GLY A 130 0.21 5.86 -8.49
C GLY A 130 1.26 6.44 -7.57
N TRP A 131 0.93 6.60 -6.29
CA TRP A 131 1.88 7.11 -5.30
C TRP A 131 3.06 6.15 -5.10
N LEU A 132 2.83 4.83 -5.16
CA LEU A 132 3.89 3.83 -5.04
C LEU A 132 4.82 3.84 -6.26
N GLY A 133 4.26 3.90 -7.48
CA GLY A 133 5.05 4.02 -8.70
C GLY A 133 5.91 5.28 -8.70
N ARG A 134 5.36 6.44 -8.27
CA ARG A 134 6.17 7.67 -8.11
C ARG A 134 7.24 7.53 -7.03
N GLY A 135 6.90 6.92 -5.88
CA GLY A 135 7.85 6.67 -4.79
C GLY A 135 9.03 5.79 -5.24
N MET A 136 8.75 4.75 -6.03
CA MET A 136 9.79 3.90 -6.61
C MET A 136 10.70 4.65 -7.60
N LYS A 137 10.12 5.59 -8.38
CA LYS A 137 10.89 6.42 -9.32
C LYS A 137 11.77 7.47 -8.63
N LEU A 138 11.26 8.09 -7.56
CA LEU A 138 11.92 9.20 -6.86
C LEU A 138 12.82 8.73 -5.72
N GLY A 139 12.51 7.59 -5.13
CA GLY A 139 13.25 7.01 -4.04
C GLY A 139 14.37 6.09 -4.51
N GLU A 140 15.24 5.74 -3.58
CA GLU A 140 16.30 4.74 -3.80
C GLU A 140 15.76 3.29 -3.80
N LEU A 141 14.45 3.11 -3.95
CA LEU A 141 13.82 1.80 -4.05
C LEU A 141 14.15 1.20 -5.43
N LYS A 142 15.34 0.64 -5.52
CA LYS A 142 15.76 -0.12 -6.69
C LYS A 142 14.99 -1.44 -6.70
N GLY A 143 14.12 -1.63 -7.68
CA GLY A 143 13.35 -2.86 -7.82
C GLY A 143 12.25 -2.74 -8.86
N ASP A 144 11.68 -3.87 -9.22
CA ASP A 144 10.58 -3.97 -10.16
C ASP A 144 9.25 -4.06 -9.39
N GLY A 145 8.20 -3.49 -9.96
CA GLY A 145 6.86 -3.61 -9.42
C GLY A 145 6.13 -4.80 -10.03
N LEU A 146 5.62 -5.71 -9.21
CA LEU A 146 4.78 -6.82 -9.65
C LEU A 146 3.37 -6.70 -9.08
N ALA A 147 2.38 -6.60 -9.96
CA ALA A 147 0.98 -6.65 -9.57
C ALA A 147 0.40 -8.06 -9.74
N LEU A 148 -0.22 -8.60 -8.70
CA LEU A 148 -0.98 -9.86 -8.77
C LEU A 148 -2.43 -9.60 -9.18
N SER A 149 -2.63 -8.88 -10.29
CA SER A 149 -3.96 -8.50 -10.77
C SER A 149 -3.97 -8.13 -12.25
N LEU A 150 -5.15 -8.10 -12.85
CA LEU A 150 -5.42 -7.50 -14.17
C LEU A 150 -6.60 -6.53 -14.02
N PRO A 151 -6.54 -5.35 -14.64
CA PRO A 151 -5.38 -4.72 -15.28
C PRO A 151 -4.34 -4.24 -14.26
N MET A 152 -3.19 -3.72 -14.75
CA MET A 152 -2.18 -3.08 -13.92
C MET A 152 -2.81 -2.01 -13.01
N PRO A 153 -2.75 -2.14 -11.67
CA PRO A 153 -3.34 -1.20 -10.74
C PRO A 153 -2.70 0.19 -10.89
N LEU A 154 -3.51 1.22 -10.72
CA LEU A 154 -3.06 2.61 -10.80
C LEU A 154 -1.95 2.90 -9.79
N LEU A 155 -1.98 2.26 -8.63
CA LEU A 155 -0.98 2.37 -7.56
C LEU A 155 0.47 2.21 -8.06
N LEU A 156 0.71 1.27 -8.99
CA LEU A 156 2.05 0.98 -9.54
C LEU A 156 2.38 1.75 -10.81
N ARG A 157 1.43 2.46 -11.42
CA ARG A 157 1.71 3.21 -12.64
C ARG A 157 2.70 4.35 -12.39
N GLY A 158 3.61 4.58 -13.34
CA GLY A 158 4.58 5.68 -13.30
C GLY A 158 6.04 5.25 -13.37
N ILE A 159 6.33 3.95 -13.38
CA ILE A 159 7.63 3.39 -13.69
C ILE A 159 7.53 2.40 -14.86
N PRO A 160 8.57 2.30 -15.70
CA PRO A 160 8.57 1.39 -16.85
C PRO A 160 8.76 -0.09 -16.48
N SER A 161 9.36 -0.39 -15.33
CA SER A 161 9.70 -1.74 -14.89
C SER A 161 8.59 -2.40 -14.05
N ASN A 162 7.32 -2.17 -14.42
CA ASN A 162 6.19 -2.83 -13.81
C ASN A 162 5.71 -3.99 -14.67
N ASP A 163 5.39 -5.07 -14.00
CA ASP A 163 4.74 -6.22 -14.62
C ASP A 163 3.50 -6.62 -13.83
N ASN A 164 2.62 -7.39 -14.44
CA ASN A 164 1.48 -7.96 -13.79
C ASN A 164 1.40 -9.47 -14.04
N PHE A 165 1.14 -10.18 -12.97
CA PHE A 165 0.91 -11.61 -13.01
C PHE A 165 -0.56 -11.90 -12.65
N TYR A 166 -1.20 -12.65 -13.52
CA TYR A 166 -2.54 -13.16 -13.27
C TYR A 166 -2.52 -14.69 -13.43
N PRO A 167 -2.72 -15.44 -12.36
CA PRO A 167 -2.74 -16.90 -12.44
C PRO A 167 -3.89 -17.36 -13.35
N SER A 168 -3.55 -18.01 -14.45
CA SER A 168 -4.50 -18.53 -15.41
C SER A 168 -4.61 -20.05 -15.27
N LYS A 169 -5.83 -20.59 -15.30
CA LYS A 169 -6.09 -22.02 -15.41
C LYS A 169 -5.91 -22.55 -16.84
N LYS A 170 -5.63 -21.68 -17.79
CA LYS A 170 -5.38 -22.08 -19.18
C LYS A 170 -4.09 -22.89 -19.24
N ARG A 171 -4.13 -24.01 -19.93
CA ARG A 171 -2.94 -24.78 -20.24
C ARG A 171 -2.04 -23.95 -21.15
N LEU A 172 -0.73 -24.04 -20.96
CA LEU A 172 0.22 -23.44 -21.87
C LEU A 172 -0.03 -23.97 -23.30
N PRO A 173 0.06 -23.14 -24.32
CA PRO A 173 0.01 -23.59 -25.70
C PRO A 173 1.06 -24.68 -25.95
N ARG A 174 0.80 -25.55 -26.91
CA ARG A 174 1.80 -26.55 -27.32
C ARG A 174 3.07 -25.84 -27.79
N THR A 175 4.21 -26.46 -27.54
CA THR A 175 5.53 -25.89 -27.86
C THR A 175 5.63 -25.45 -29.31
N GLU A 176 5.02 -26.20 -30.23
CA GLU A 176 4.96 -25.90 -31.68
C GLU A 176 4.24 -24.57 -31.95
N LEU A 177 3.10 -24.34 -31.26
CA LEU A 177 2.37 -23.08 -31.38
C LEU A 177 3.16 -21.89 -30.80
N LEU A 178 3.87 -22.11 -29.70
CA LEU A 178 4.75 -21.09 -29.14
C LEU A 178 5.91 -20.74 -30.05
N GLN A 179 6.50 -21.73 -30.74
CA GLN A 179 7.54 -21.50 -31.74
C GLN A 179 7.00 -20.74 -32.95
N LEU A 180 5.82 -21.13 -33.44
CA LEU A 180 5.15 -20.43 -34.53
C LEU A 180 4.85 -18.96 -34.19
N LEU A 181 4.30 -18.71 -33.00
CA LEU A 181 4.03 -17.36 -32.52
C LEU A 181 5.31 -16.53 -32.39
N LYS A 182 6.39 -17.12 -31.87
CA LYS A 182 7.70 -16.44 -31.82
C LYS A 182 8.20 -16.07 -33.20
N SER A 183 8.17 -16.97 -34.17
CA SER A 183 8.61 -16.68 -35.53
C SER A 183 7.75 -15.62 -36.21
N CYS A 184 6.43 -15.66 -36.05
CA CYS A 184 5.52 -14.64 -36.57
C CYS A 184 5.78 -13.25 -35.94
N LEU A 185 5.91 -13.18 -34.60
CA LEU A 185 6.11 -11.91 -33.88
C LEU A 185 7.48 -11.30 -34.19
N LEU A 186 8.52 -12.12 -34.36
CA LEU A 186 9.83 -11.62 -34.74
C LEU A 186 9.87 -11.11 -36.20
N TYR A 187 9.04 -11.65 -37.08
CA TYR A 187 9.00 -11.26 -38.48
C TYR A 187 8.11 -10.03 -38.77
N THR A 188 7.04 -9.83 -37.96
CA THR A 188 6.03 -8.80 -38.25
C THR A 188 6.18 -7.49 -37.47
N SER A 189 7.13 -7.40 -36.55
CA SER A 189 7.32 -6.20 -35.75
C SER A 189 8.81 -5.80 -35.69
N PRO A 190 9.33 -5.16 -36.74
CA PRO A 190 10.55 -4.38 -36.56
C PRO A 190 10.21 -3.27 -35.55
N SER A 191 10.94 -3.25 -34.44
CA SER A 191 10.79 -2.20 -33.43
C SER A 191 10.90 -0.82 -34.10
N PRO A 192 10.06 0.17 -33.75
CA PRO A 192 10.22 1.54 -34.21
C PRO A 192 11.64 2.13 -33.93
N ARG A 193 12.39 1.49 -33.05
CA ARG A 193 13.79 1.87 -32.71
C ARG A 193 14.82 1.40 -33.71
N ASP A 194 14.49 0.47 -34.60
CA ASP A 194 15.41 -0.07 -35.59
C ASP A 194 15.32 0.67 -36.97
N ARG A 195 14.60 1.79 -36.99
CA ARG A 195 14.51 2.72 -38.11
C ARG A 195 15.28 4.00 -37.77
N GLY A 196 16.54 3.86 -37.46
CA GLY A 196 17.50 4.97 -37.38
C GLY A 196 18.23 5.18 -38.67
#